data_bfd9e6bf518718943f16b4fccc3e08df
#
_entry.id   bfd9e6bf518718943f16b4fccc3e08df
#
_cell.length_a   1.000
_cell.length_b   1.000
_cell.length_c   1.000
_cell.angle_alpha   90.00
_cell.angle_beta   90.00
_cell.angle_gamma   90.00
#
_symmetry.space_group_name_H-M   'P 1'
#
loop_
_entity.id
_entity.type
_entity.pdbx_description
1 polymer ?
#
loop_
_entity_poly.entity_id
_entity_poly.type
_entity_poly.pdbx_seq_one_letter_code
_entity_poly.pdbx_strand_id
1 'polypeptide(L)'
;MKLPFVHKGKNMRLISYFLAIFLIIWSAFWWISAEQVERTILNWFDQNSSLQKGSHNKVSTAGYPNRVDVTIDNFFVVNEEAKLSISAEFIQLLRLVYNKNHLVAIAKPPIQLDFNNLDMELTGPLIKSSLKINLRPELTELISEGENLKLTTSDNTIWTVKNLLLATTKLSPQTYKAHLALNGIAFPNDSLVWQKSFLVKNHRIEKFLFDGIFKISTGFFDKSNYKKEVELRDLHINIGHGLVNLNINGSVQVSRYDFLEGSFTINLQNWRRILSIIEKEEFLEKKLSKKIKGAITFIASQSDLANKDVLLPITIKNGQIFLGPLEITKFIKLDILTQLVL
;
A
#
# COMPACT_ATOMS: atom_id res chain seq x y z
N MET A 1 1.72 29.17 73.13
CA MET A 1 1.89 28.09 72.14
C MET A 1 2.38 28.70 70.83
N LYS A 2 3.73 28.67 70.58
CA LYS A 2 4.34 29.24 69.38
C LYS A 2 4.36 28.15 68.31
N LEU A 3 3.62 28.34 67.20
CA LEU A 3 3.69 27.49 66.04
C LEU A 3 5.07 27.61 65.34
N PRO A 4 5.72 26.55 64.93
CA PRO A 4 7.01 26.64 64.28
C PRO A 4 6.78 27.24 62.87
N PHE A 5 7.46 28.39 62.60
CA PHE A 5 7.57 28.95 61.25
C PHE A 5 8.38 27.99 60.41
N VAL A 6 7.70 27.22 59.58
CA VAL A 6 8.33 26.28 58.65
C VAL A 6 9.18 27.06 57.64
N HIS A 7 10.41 26.64 57.48
CA HIS A 7 11.40 27.10 56.50
C HIS A 7 10.96 26.77 55.04
N LYS A 8 9.82 27.28 54.59
CA LYS A 8 9.29 27.06 53.22
C LYS A 8 10.11 27.71 52.11
N GLY A 9 10.89 28.75 52.41
CA GLY A 9 11.57 29.56 51.39
C GLY A 9 12.85 28.91 50.79
N LYS A 10 13.60 28.10 51.57
CA LYS A 10 14.84 27.46 51.06
C LYS A 10 14.54 26.29 50.12
N ASN A 11 13.54 25.50 50.43
CA ASN A 11 13.16 24.33 49.60
C ASN A 11 12.54 24.79 48.27
N MET A 12 11.82 25.90 48.25
CA MET A 12 11.22 26.44 47.05
C MET A 12 12.29 26.98 46.06
N ARG A 13 13.37 27.61 46.55
CA ARG A 13 14.51 28.01 45.71
C ARG A 13 15.29 26.84 45.13
N LEU A 14 15.50 25.78 45.93
CA LEU A 14 16.13 24.56 45.46
C LEU A 14 15.30 23.89 44.35
N ILE A 15 13.99 23.79 44.53
CA ILE A 15 13.07 23.23 43.51
C ILE A 15 13.13 24.08 42.23
N SER A 16 13.16 25.44 42.33
CA SER A 16 13.28 26.30 41.17
C SER A 16 14.59 26.12 40.42
N TYR A 17 15.71 25.93 41.13
CA TYR A 17 17.00 25.62 40.48
C TYR A 17 16.99 24.24 39.78
N PHE A 18 16.44 23.23 40.43
CA PHE A 18 16.28 21.93 39.80
C PHE A 18 15.42 21.97 38.54
N LEU A 19 14.32 22.72 38.59
CA LEU A 19 13.45 22.92 37.44
C LEU A 19 14.16 23.64 36.28
N ALA A 20 14.90 24.70 36.61
CA ALA A 20 15.68 25.48 35.62
C ALA A 20 16.77 24.61 34.97
N ILE A 21 17.51 23.84 35.75
CA ILE A 21 18.52 22.90 35.23
C ILE A 21 17.86 21.82 34.35
N PHE A 22 16.74 21.25 34.80
CA PHE A 22 16.00 20.27 34.00
C PHE A 22 15.54 20.84 32.67
N LEU A 23 15.00 22.08 32.66
CA LEU A 23 14.55 22.72 31.41
C LEU A 23 15.75 22.99 30.47
N ILE A 24 16.91 23.39 31.00
CA ILE A 24 18.11 23.58 30.17
C ILE A 24 18.56 22.25 29.54
N ILE A 25 18.66 21.19 30.36
CA ILE A 25 19.08 19.86 29.90
C ILE A 25 18.08 19.35 28.86
N TRP A 26 16.78 19.51 29.11
CA TRP A 26 15.71 19.06 28.18
C TRP A 26 15.76 19.86 26.87
N SER A 27 15.97 21.16 26.93
CA SER A 27 16.08 21.98 25.72
C SER A 27 17.32 21.62 24.89
N ALA A 28 18.46 21.37 25.55
CA ALA A 28 19.66 20.89 24.88
C ALA A 28 19.46 19.51 24.23
N PHE A 29 18.81 18.59 24.95
CA PHE A 29 18.49 17.26 24.42
C PHE A 29 17.55 17.34 23.20
N TRP A 30 16.54 18.23 23.28
CA TRP A 30 15.64 18.47 22.15
C TRP A 30 16.39 19.03 20.95
N TRP A 31 17.20 20.04 21.16
CA TRP A 31 17.97 20.70 20.09
C TRP A 31 18.91 19.71 19.39
N ILE A 32 19.67 18.92 20.15
CA ILE A 32 20.57 17.88 19.61
C ILE A 32 19.74 16.85 18.80
N SER A 33 18.58 16.46 19.32
CA SER A 33 17.71 15.50 18.65
C SER A 33 17.13 16.04 17.34
N ALA A 34 16.76 17.32 17.30
CA ALA A 34 16.25 18.00 16.12
C ALA A 34 17.35 18.10 15.03
N GLU A 35 18.52 18.58 15.42
CA GLU A 35 19.71 18.68 14.55
C GLU A 35 20.09 17.30 13.94
N GLN A 36 20.08 16.25 14.76
CA GLN A 36 20.40 14.91 14.30
C GLN A 36 19.42 14.41 13.23
N VAL A 37 18.11 14.68 13.40
CA VAL A 37 17.10 14.26 12.42
C VAL A 37 17.25 15.04 11.12
N GLU A 38 17.39 16.36 11.23
CA GLU A 38 17.60 17.23 10.07
C GLU A 38 18.80 16.78 9.24
N ARG A 39 19.95 16.60 9.89
CA ARG A 39 21.17 16.10 9.23
C ARG A 39 20.97 14.73 8.60
N THR A 40 20.24 13.82 9.24
CA THR A 40 19.96 12.50 8.68
C THR A 40 19.16 12.60 7.38
N ILE A 41 18.17 13.49 7.34
CA ILE A 41 17.35 13.73 6.15
C ILE A 41 18.18 14.40 5.05
N LEU A 42 18.96 15.41 5.37
CA LEU A 42 19.85 16.09 4.41
C LEU A 42 20.85 15.10 3.82
N ASN A 43 21.52 14.32 4.66
CA ASN A 43 22.47 13.29 4.21
C ASN A 43 21.79 12.24 3.29
N TRP A 44 20.51 11.91 3.54
CA TRP A 44 19.78 10.99 2.68
C TRP A 44 19.55 11.59 1.29
N PHE A 45 19.24 12.90 1.20
CA PHE A 45 19.12 13.60 -0.09
C PHE A 45 20.47 13.75 -0.79
N ASP A 46 21.56 13.95 -0.05
CA ASP A 46 22.91 14.06 -0.60
C ASP A 46 23.47 12.74 -1.12
N GLN A 47 22.98 11.60 -0.58
CA GLN A 47 23.39 10.25 -0.98
C GLN A 47 22.65 9.75 -2.23
N ASN A 48 22.44 10.62 -3.22
CA ASN A 48 21.85 10.23 -4.49
C ASN A 48 22.65 9.09 -5.14
N SER A 49 21.96 8.00 -5.46
CA SER A 49 22.50 6.87 -6.22
C SER A 49 22.04 6.92 -7.67
N SER A 50 22.63 6.09 -8.54
CA SER A 50 22.16 5.94 -9.92
C SER A 50 20.72 5.41 -10.00
N LEU A 51 20.24 4.75 -8.96
CA LEU A 51 18.91 4.11 -8.92
C LEU A 51 17.88 4.92 -8.16
N GLN A 52 18.31 5.79 -7.24
CA GLN A 52 17.41 6.60 -6.42
C GLN A 52 17.97 8.00 -6.27
N LYS A 53 17.18 8.99 -6.62
CA LYS A 53 17.52 10.41 -6.52
C LYS A 53 16.42 11.13 -5.76
N GLY A 54 16.81 12.07 -4.93
CA GLY A 54 15.88 12.94 -4.21
C GLY A 54 16.33 14.40 -4.31
N SER A 55 15.37 15.32 -4.26
CA SER A 55 15.63 16.75 -4.14
C SER A 55 14.60 17.42 -3.25
N HIS A 56 14.97 18.57 -2.70
CA HIS A 56 14.13 19.41 -1.87
C HIS A 56 14.60 20.87 -1.97
N ASN A 57 13.76 21.83 -1.59
CA ASN A 57 14.16 23.22 -1.49
C ASN A 57 14.67 23.55 -0.09
N LYS A 58 13.94 23.13 0.92
CA LYS A 58 14.26 23.45 2.32
C LYS A 58 13.85 22.30 3.23
N VAL A 59 14.66 22.04 4.24
CA VAL A 59 14.31 21.22 5.40
C VAL A 59 14.27 22.14 6.61
N SER A 60 13.23 22.04 7.42
CA SER A 60 13.06 22.83 8.64
C SER A 60 12.53 21.98 9.78
N THR A 61 12.98 22.29 11.01
CA THR A 61 12.58 21.56 12.22
C THR A 61 11.82 22.45 13.18
N ALA A 62 10.80 21.88 13.84
CA ALA A 62 9.94 22.51 14.84
C ALA A 62 9.49 21.49 15.90
N GLY A 63 8.56 21.86 16.78
CA GLY A 63 7.87 20.92 17.68
C GLY A 63 8.39 20.86 19.12
N TYR A 64 9.29 21.81 19.51
CA TYR A 64 9.69 21.94 20.92
C TYR A 64 8.47 22.05 21.86
N PRO A 65 8.49 21.45 23.04
CA PRO A 65 9.60 20.69 23.63
C PRO A 65 9.50 19.15 23.45
N ASN A 66 8.38 18.61 22.96
CA ASN A 66 8.06 17.18 23.05
C ASN A 66 8.20 16.44 21.72
N ARG A 67 8.17 17.16 20.61
CA ARG A 67 8.25 16.60 19.26
C ARG A 67 9.43 17.17 18.50
N VAL A 68 9.84 16.43 17.49
CA VAL A 68 10.67 16.92 16.40
C VAL A 68 9.85 16.75 15.12
N ASP A 69 9.34 17.86 14.62
CA ASP A 69 8.53 17.93 13.41
C ASP A 69 9.44 18.47 12.30
N VAL A 70 9.70 17.65 11.29
CA VAL A 70 10.52 18.04 10.14
C VAL A 70 9.62 18.28 8.96
N THR A 71 9.70 19.46 8.36
CA THR A 71 9.02 19.79 7.11
C THR A 71 10.04 19.83 5.98
N ILE A 72 9.76 19.15 4.89
CA ILE A 72 10.57 19.09 3.68
C ILE A 72 9.75 19.76 2.58
N ASP A 73 10.17 20.93 2.15
CA ASP A 73 9.50 21.73 1.13
C ASP A 73 9.95 21.31 -0.28
N ASN A 74 9.01 21.24 -1.23
CA ASN A 74 9.20 20.80 -2.60
C ASN A 74 9.90 19.43 -2.67
N PHE A 75 9.30 18.49 -1.96
CA PHE A 75 9.78 17.12 -1.93
C PHE A 75 9.68 16.46 -3.30
N PHE A 76 10.77 15.89 -3.77
CA PHE A 76 10.84 15.09 -4.98
C PHE A 76 11.72 13.88 -4.76
N VAL A 77 11.25 12.70 -5.18
CA VAL A 77 12.02 11.44 -5.17
C VAL A 77 11.70 10.66 -6.43
N VAL A 78 12.75 10.10 -7.04
CA VAL A 78 12.63 9.18 -8.16
C VAL A 78 13.36 7.87 -7.85
N ASN A 79 12.73 6.77 -8.17
CA ASN A 79 13.31 5.44 -8.19
C ASN A 79 13.32 4.94 -9.64
N GLU A 80 14.49 4.95 -10.27
CA GLU A 80 14.69 4.58 -11.69
C GLU A 80 14.38 3.10 -11.93
N GLU A 81 14.62 2.22 -10.95
CA GLU A 81 14.36 0.80 -11.07
C GLU A 81 12.88 0.49 -11.02
N ALA A 82 12.16 1.12 -10.11
CA ALA A 82 10.71 1.01 -9.99
C ALA A 82 9.98 1.86 -11.04
N LYS A 83 10.71 2.70 -11.80
CA LYS A 83 10.14 3.71 -12.71
C LYS A 83 9.03 4.52 -12.02
N LEU A 84 9.31 4.92 -10.78
CA LEU A 84 8.38 5.66 -9.94
C LEU A 84 9.00 7.00 -9.55
N SER A 85 8.31 8.09 -9.79
CA SER A 85 8.61 9.37 -9.17
C SER A 85 7.45 9.89 -8.34
N ILE A 86 7.78 10.59 -7.26
CA ILE A 86 6.82 11.19 -6.34
C ILE A 86 7.25 12.62 -6.08
N SER A 87 6.36 13.57 -6.27
CA SER A 87 6.57 14.94 -5.83
C SER A 87 5.38 15.49 -5.04
N ALA A 88 5.67 16.32 -4.06
CA ALA A 88 4.68 16.98 -3.22
C ALA A 88 5.17 18.39 -2.84
N GLU A 89 4.24 19.33 -2.65
CA GLU A 89 4.56 20.68 -2.19
C GLU A 89 5.35 20.64 -0.88
N PHE A 90 4.90 19.78 0.06
CA PHE A 90 5.68 19.43 1.24
C PHE A 90 5.30 18.06 1.81
N ILE A 91 6.25 17.49 2.54
CA ILE A 91 6.04 16.32 3.41
C ILE A 91 6.47 16.70 4.82
N GLN A 92 5.68 16.33 5.81
CA GLN A 92 5.98 16.55 7.21
C GLN A 92 6.20 15.21 7.93
N LEU A 93 7.33 15.09 8.63
CA LEU A 93 7.67 13.94 9.45
C LEU A 93 7.60 14.34 10.92
N LEU A 94 6.73 13.71 11.67
CA LEU A 94 6.48 13.99 13.09
C LEU A 94 7.05 12.85 13.93
N ARG A 95 7.83 13.20 14.95
CA ARG A 95 8.43 12.23 15.87
C ARG A 95 8.42 12.77 17.29
N LEU A 96 8.10 11.91 18.27
CA LEU A 96 8.31 12.22 19.67
C LEU A 96 9.81 12.17 20.01
N VAL A 97 10.30 13.13 20.79
CA VAL A 97 11.72 13.23 21.15
C VAL A 97 12.20 11.96 21.85
N TYR A 98 11.36 11.37 22.70
CA TYR A 98 11.66 10.18 23.51
C TYR A 98 11.28 8.86 22.82
N ASN A 99 10.61 8.89 21.65
CA ASN A 99 10.28 7.69 20.87
C ASN A 99 10.86 7.80 19.45
N LYS A 100 12.12 7.40 19.32
CA LYS A 100 12.87 7.52 18.05
C LYS A 100 12.43 6.50 16.99
N ASN A 101 11.72 5.47 17.39
CA ASN A 101 11.39 4.34 16.53
C ASN A 101 10.03 4.48 15.85
N HIS A 102 9.28 5.52 16.16
CA HIS A 102 7.95 5.78 15.59
C HIS A 102 7.91 7.18 14.97
N LEU A 103 7.60 7.23 13.69
CA LEU A 103 7.39 8.45 12.92
C LEU A 103 5.97 8.46 12.37
N VAL A 104 5.42 9.65 12.23
CA VAL A 104 4.19 9.88 11.47
C VAL A 104 4.54 10.78 10.30
N ALA A 105 4.37 10.29 9.09
CA ALA A 105 4.49 11.10 7.88
C ALA A 105 3.13 11.65 7.48
N ILE A 106 3.08 12.91 7.13
CA ILE A 106 1.89 13.59 6.61
C ILE A 106 2.26 14.17 5.25
N ALA A 107 1.49 13.79 4.24
CA ALA A 107 1.58 14.39 2.92
C ALA A 107 0.26 15.12 2.62
N LYS A 108 0.38 16.40 2.24
CA LYS A 108 -0.77 17.21 1.80
C LYS A 108 -0.87 17.16 0.29
N PRO A 109 -1.96 16.65 -0.26
CA PRO A 109 -2.23 16.74 -1.68
C PRO A 109 -2.32 18.21 -2.18
N PRO A 110 -2.05 18.49 -3.47
CA PRO A 110 -1.80 17.51 -4.52
C PRO A 110 -0.43 16.83 -4.43
N ILE A 111 -0.39 15.53 -4.74
CA ILE A 111 0.84 14.74 -4.86
C ILE A 111 0.91 14.29 -6.33
N GLN A 112 2.01 14.62 -7.00
CA GLN A 112 2.27 14.13 -8.35
C GLN A 112 2.99 12.79 -8.28
N LEU A 113 2.51 11.85 -9.05
CA LEU A 113 3.04 10.50 -9.16
C LEU A 113 3.30 10.22 -10.64
N ASP A 114 4.49 9.78 -10.99
CA ASP A 114 4.73 9.17 -12.29
C ASP A 114 5.10 7.71 -12.07
N PHE A 115 4.38 6.81 -12.72
CA PHE A 115 4.65 5.39 -12.66
C PHE A 115 4.65 4.80 -14.07
N ASN A 116 5.80 4.27 -14.53
CA ASN A 116 5.95 3.73 -15.89
C ASN A 116 5.55 4.73 -17.00
N ASN A 117 5.88 6.02 -16.84
CA ASN A 117 5.49 7.14 -17.72
C ASN A 117 3.97 7.42 -17.73
N LEU A 118 3.26 6.98 -16.71
CA LEU A 118 1.88 7.36 -16.47
C LEU A 118 1.84 8.45 -15.40
N ASP A 119 1.65 9.68 -15.83
CA ASP A 119 1.49 10.81 -14.93
C ASP A 119 0.14 10.76 -14.23
N MET A 120 0.15 10.90 -12.92
CA MET A 120 -1.03 10.88 -12.07
C MET A 120 -0.95 11.98 -11.02
N GLU A 121 -2.07 12.61 -10.76
CA GLU A 121 -2.23 13.56 -9.67
C GLU A 121 -3.16 12.99 -8.61
N LEU A 122 -2.65 12.85 -7.39
CA LEU A 122 -3.43 12.44 -6.23
C LEU A 122 -3.87 13.65 -5.44
N THR A 123 -5.19 13.87 -5.37
CA THR A 123 -5.81 14.95 -4.59
C THR A 123 -6.70 14.39 -3.48
N GLY A 124 -6.94 15.20 -2.45
CA GLY A 124 -7.75 14.82 -1.30
C GLY A 124 -7.37 15.64 -0.07
N PRO A 125 -7.91 15.33 1.13
CA PRO A 125 -7.60 16.08 2.34
C PRO A 125 -6.15 15.88 2.81
N LEU A 126 -5.85 14.74 3.39
CA LEU A 126 -4.53 14.41 3.93
C LEU A 126 -4.28 12.91 3.80
N ILE A 127 -3.04 12.54 3.55
CA ILE A 127 -2.56 11.17 3.67
C ILE A 127 -1.64 11.12 4.89
N LYS A 128 -1.95 10.20 5.80
CA LYS A 128 -1.18 9.97 7.02
C LYS A 128 -0.58 8.58 6.97
N SER A 129 0.69 8.51 7.31
CA SER A 129 1.42 7.24 7.38
C SER A 129 2.14 7.12 8.70
N SER A 130 1.86 6.06 9.44
CA SER A 130 2.59 5.68 10.65
C SER A 130 3.69 4.71 10.26
N LEU A 131 4.93 5.03 10.64
CA LEU A 131 6.10 4.24 10.30
C LEU A 131 6.80 3.82 11.60
N LYS A 132 7.06 2.52 11.76
CA LYS A 132 7.92 2.01 12.81
C LYS A 132 9.22 1.49 12.21
N ILE A 133 10.32 1.91 12.81
CA ILE A 133 11.67 1.49 12.44
C ILE A 133 12.32 0.79 13.62
N ASN A 134 13.23 -0.15 13.36
CA ASN A 134 14.02 -0.77 14.41
C ASN A 134 15.29 0.07 14.73
N LEU A 135 16.13 -0.44 15.65
CA LEU A 135 17.40 0.21 16.04
C LEU A 135 18.41 0.31 14.87
N ARG A 136 18.38 -0.62 13.93
CA ARG A 136 18.99 -0.47 12.61
C ARG A 136 17.91 0.16 11.76
N PRO A 137 18.10 1.31 11.09
CA PRO A 137 17.02 2.08 10.43
C PRO A 137 16.37 1.26 9.30
N GLU A 138 15.57 0.28 9.69
CA GLU A 138 14.84 -0.62 8.84
C GLU A 138 13.36 -0.51 9.16
N LEU A 139 12.53 -0.32 8.14
CA LEU A 139 11.08 -0.23 8.28
C LEU A 139 10.53 -1.58 8.73
N THR A 140 9.88 -1.60 9.88
CA THR A 140 9.23 -2.80 10.45
C THR A 140 7.72 -2.78 10.28
N GLU A 141 7.12 -1.60 10.26
CA GLU A 141 5.68 -1.43 10.08
C GLU A 141 5.42 -0.11 9.35
N LEU A 142 4.52 -0.16 8.39
CA LEU A 142 3.94 1.01 7.72
C LEU A 142 2.42 0.86 7.77
N ILE A 143 1.72 1.90 8.21
CA ILE A 143 0.26 2.01 8.09
C ILE A 143 -0.03 3.35 7.46
N SER A 144 -0.67 3.35 6.29
CA SER A 144 -1.05 4.57 5.57
C SER A 144 -2.57 4.62 5.42
N GLU A 145 -3.12 5.77 5.72
CA GLU A 145 -4.56 6.03 5.68
C GLU A 145 -4.84 7.27 4.84
N GLY A 146 -5.92 7.20 4.06
CA GLY A 146 -6.42 8.32 3.29
C GLY A 146 -7.92 8.25 3.10
N GLU A 147 -8.56 9.41 3.06
CA GLU A 147 -10.01 9.53 2.88
C GLU A 147 -10.33 10.44 1.70
N ASN A 148 -11.40 10.11 0.97
CA ASN A 148 -11.92 10.91 -0.15
C ASN A 148 -10.81 11.30 -1.14
N LEU A 149 -9.99 10.32 -1.51
CA LEU A 149 -8.89 10.48 -2.45
C LEU A 149 -9.42 10.48 -3.89
N LYS A 150 -8.84 11.34 -4.72
CA LYS A 150 -9.09 11.42 -6.15
C LYS A 150 -7.76 11.30 -6.88
N LEU A 151 -7.65 10.33 -7.77
CA LEU A 151 -6.51 10.12 -8.65
C LEU A 151 -6.91 10.54 -10.07
N THR A 152 -6.21 11.51 -10.63
CA THR A 152 -6.40 11.99 -12.00
C THR A 152 -5.20 11.60 -12.82
N THR A 153 -5.39 10.89 -13.92
CA THR A 153 -4.32 10.52 -14.86
C THR A 153 -4.16 11.57 -15.96
N SER A 154 -3.05 11.53 -16.71
CA SER A 154 -2.72 12.50 -17.77
C SER A 154 -3.79 12.60 -18.89
N ASP A 155 -4.56 11.55 -19.10
CA ASP A 155 -5.72 11.53 -20.03
C ASP A 155 -7.01 12.10 -19.41
N ASN A 156 -6.92 12.75 -18.25
CA ASN A 156 -8.04 13.25 -17.44
C ASN A 156 -8.99 12.17 -16.90
N THR A 157 -8.57 10.92 -16.89
CA THR A 157 -9.32 9.84 -16.26
C THR A 157 -9.29 10.01 -14.75
N ILE A 158 -10.47 9.99 -14.11
CA ILE A 158 -10.63 10.28 -12.68
C ILE A 158 -11.09 9.03 -11.94
N TRP A 159 -10.27 8.60 -10.98
CA TRP A 159 -10.60 7.55 -10.03
C TRP A 159 -10.83 8.17 -8.65
N THR A 160 -11.82 7.70 -7.93
CA THR A 160 -12.03 8.15 -6.55
C THR A 160 -12.07 6.97 -5.60
N VAL A 161 -11.53 7.16 -4.41
CA VAL A 161 -11.53 6.17 -3.33
C VAL A 161 -12.02 6.87 -2.06
N LYS A 162 -13.09 6.34 -1.46
CA LYS A 162 -13.64 6.92 -0.24
C LYS A 162 -12.71 6.71 0.95
N ASN A 163 -12.21 5.50 1.14
CA ASN A 163 -11.26 5.16 2.20
C ASN A 163 -10.16 4.25 1.66
N LEU A 164 -8.94 4.56 2.01
CA LEU A 164 -7.74 3.76 1.76
C LEU A 164 -7.08 3.42 3.08
N LEU A 165 -6.76 2.14 3.27
CA LEU A 165 -5.88 1.66 4.33
C LEU A 165 -4.85 0.74 3.68
N LEU A 166 -3.58 1.09 3.79
CA LEU A 166 -2.45 0.24 3.43
C LEU A 166 -1.65 -0.04 4.69
N ALA A 167 -1.43 -1.31 4.99
CA ALA A 167 -0.57 -1.70 6.11
C ALA A 167 0.45 -2.74 5.65
N THR A 168 1.70 -2.56 6.06
CA THR A 168 2.74 -3.56 5.89
C THR A 168 3.45 -3.82 7.20
N THR A 169 3.76 -5.07 7.47
CA THR A 169 4.48 -5.47 8.69
C THR A 169 5.55 -6.49 8.34
N LYS A 170 6.76 -6.25 8.78
CA LYS A 170 7.87 -7.19 8.65
C LYS A 170 7.69 -8.33 9.65
N LEU A 171 7.55 -9.56 9.18
CA LEU A 171 7.40 -10.75 10.00
C LEU A 171 8.77 -11.39 10.29
N SER A 172 9.67 -11.36 9.32
CA SER A 172 11.04 -11.88 9.43
C SER A 172 11.95 -11.11 8.45
N PRO A 173 13.26 -11.33 8.44
CA PRO A 173 14.17 -10.59 7.55
C PRO A 173 13.77 -10.56 6.08
N GLN A 174 13.06 -11.59 5.62
CA GLN A 174 12.67 -11.75 4.22
C GLN A 174 11.16 -11.89 4.01
N THR A 175 10.36 -11.71 5.07
CA THR A 175 8.91 -11.95 5.01
C THR A 175 8.16 -10.73 5.48
N TYR A 176 7.23 -10.28 4.66
CA TYR A 176 6.38 -9.13 4.92
C TYR A 176 4.91 -9.54 4.79
N LYS A 177 4.09 -9.07 5.70
CA LYS A 177 2.64 -9.10 5.55
C LYS A 177 2.20 -7.76 4.98
N ALA A 178 1.35 -7.78 3.96
CA ALA A 178 0.70 -6.58 3.44
C ALA A 178 -0.81 -6.73 3.49
N HIS A 179 -1.47 -5.64 3.81
CA HIS A 179 -2.91 -5.50 3.85
C HIS A 179 -3.28 -4.20 3.13
N LEU A 180 -4.17 -4.30 2.14
CA LEU A 180 -4.72 -3.16 1.43
C LEU A 180 -6.25 -3.25 1.47
N ALA A 181 -6.89 -2.24 2.02
CA ALA A 181 -8.33 -2.09 1.99
C ALA A 181 -8.71 -0.78 1.31
N LEU A 182 -9.49 -0.89 0.24
CA LEU A 182 -10.08 0.23 -0.47
C LEU A 182 -11.59 0.11 -0.41
N ASN A 183 -12.26 1.18 0.00
CA ASN A 183 -13.71 1.23 0.06
C ASN A 183 -14.23 2.34 -0.85
N GLY A 184 -15.31 2.06 -1.55
CA GLY A 184 -16.00 3.04 -2.39
C GLY A 184 -15.13 3.53 -3.55
N ILE A 185 -14.52 2.61 -4.31
CA ILE A 185 -13.78 2.94 -5.53
C ILE A 185 -14.80 3.27 -6.63
N ALA A 186 -14.78 4.49 -7.14
CA ALA A 186 -15.56 4.87 -8.31
C ALA A 186 -14.66 4.98 -9.55
N PHE A 187 -15.18 4.46 -10.64
CA PHE A 187 -14.51 4.47 -11.94
C PHE A 187 -14.86 5.74 -12.73
N PRO A 188 -13.99 6.15 -13.67
CA PRO A 188 -14.26 7.29 -14.53
C PRO A 188 -15.48 7.06 -15.41
N ASN A 189 -16.30 8.10 -15.53
CA ASN A 189 -17.52 8.05 -16.36
C ASN A 189 -17.22 7.97 -17.86
N ASP A 190 -16.04 8.43 -18.30
CA ASP A 190 -15.70 8.65 -19.72
C ASP A 190 -14.83 7.56 -20.33
N SER A 191 -14.48 6.52 -19.58
CA SER A 191 -13.70 5.40 -20.10
C SER A 191 -14.54 4.56 -21.08
N LEU A 192 -14.24 4.64 -22.38
CA LEU A 192 -14.90 3.84 -23.44
C LEU A 192 -14.86 2.33 -23.17
N VAL A 193 -13.82 1.85 -22.48
CA VAL A 193 -13.66 0.44 -22.10
C VAL A 193 -14.70 0.03 -21.06
N TRP A 194 -15.02 0.94 -20.13
CA TRP A 194 -15.90 0.65 -19.00
C TRP A 194 -17.36 1.06 -19.23
N GLN A 195 -17.62 2.00 -20.16
CA GLN A 195 -18.99 2.45 -20.47
C GLN A 195 -19.90 1.33 -20.99
N LYS A 196 -19.33 0.33 -21.66
CA LYS A 196 -20.06 -0.82 -22.18
C LYS A 196 -20.27 -1.91 -21.14
N SER A 197 -19.56 -1.87 -20.01
CA SER A 197 -19.61 -2.92 -19.00
C SER A 197 -20.82 -2.76 -18.08
N PHE A 198 -21.62 -3.83 -17.96
CA PHE A 198 -22.71 -3.90 -16.99
C PHE A 198 -22.22 -3.80 -15.54
N LEU A 199 -21.01 -4.28 -15.24
CA LEU A 199 -20.36 -4.16 -13.94
C LEU A 199 -20.15 -2.71 -13.56
N VAL A 200 -19.93 -1.87 -14.55
CA VAL A 200 -19.62 -0.45 -14.39
C VAL A 200 -20.86 0.44 -14.49
N LYS A 201 -21.99 -0.08 -14.92
CA LYS A 201 -23.24 0.71 -14.93
C LYS A 201 -23.62 1.24 -13.53
N ASN A 202 -23.06 0.65 -12.48
CA ASN A 202 -23.08 1.17 -11.11
C ASN A 202 -21.77 1.85 -10.68
N HIS A 203 -20.78 1.97 -11.56
CA HIS A 203 -19.55 2.76 -11.45
C HIS A 203 -18.77 2.64 -10.10
N ARG A 204 -18.93 1.55 -9.35
CA ARG A 204 -18.35 1.46 -8.01
C ARG A 204 -17.97 0.04 -7.61
N ILE A 205 -16.75 -0.11 -7.10
CA ILE A 205 -16.37 -1.24 -6.24
C ILE A 205 -16.58 -0.79 -4.79
N GLU A 206 -17.49 -1.44 -4.07
CA GLU A 206 -17.76 -1.09 -2.67
C GLU A 206 -16.61 -1.44 -1.76
N LYS A 207 -16.02 -2.59 -1.99
CA LYS A 207 -14.91 -3.08 -1.18
C LYS A 207 -13.93 -3.86 -2.04
N PHE A 208 -12.67 -3.48 -1.94
CA PHE A 208 -11.52 -4.25 -2.36
C PHE A 208 -10.65 -4.49 -1.13
N LEU A 209 -10.34 -5.73 -0.83
CA LEU A 209 -9.47 -6.10 0.27
C LEU A 209 -8.44 -7.10 -0.24
N PHE A 210 -7.19 -6.82 0.06
CA PHE A 210 -6.06 -7.70 -0.17
C PHE A 210 -5.35 -7.97 1.16
N ASP A 211 -5.14 -9.21 1.52
CA ASP A 211 -4.31 -9.64 2.64
C ASP A 211 -3.35 -10.73 2.16
N GLY A 212 -2.06 -10.47 2.23
CA GLY A 212 -1.06 -11.38 1.70
C GLY A 212 0.24 -11.38 2.48
N ILE A 213 1.02 -12.45 2.30
CA ILE A 213 2.38 -12.56 2.79
C ILE A 213 3.31 -12.68 1.58
N PHE A 214 4.33 -11.84 1.59
CA PHE A 214 5.37 -11.82 0.59
C PHE A 214 6.66 -12.34 1.20
N LYS A 215 7.25 -13.37 0.59
CA LYS A 215 8.60 -13.82 0.90
C LYS A 215 9.53 -13.40 -0.23
N ILE A 216 10.55 -12.65 0.13
CA ILE A 216 11.56 -12.14 -0.81
C ILE A 216 12.89 -12.71 -0.36
N SER A 217 13.49 -13.58 -1.16
CA SER A 217 14.70 -14.34 -0.78
C SER A 217 15.96 -13.48 -0.61
N THR A 218 15.95 -12.27 -1.18
CA THR A 218 17.01 -11.26 -1.04
C THR A 218 16.35 -9.92 -0.72
N GLY A 219 17.09 -8.98 -0.10
CA GLY A 219 16.54 -7.66 0.25
C GLY A 219 15.87 -7.00 -0.97
N PHE A 220 14.93 -6.09 -0.73
CA PHE A 220 14.17 -5.38 -1.78
C PHE A 220 15.06 -4.74 -2.88
N PHE A 221 16.36 -4.60 -2.62
CA PHE A 221 17.35 -3.93 -3.46
C PHE A 221 18.43 -4.86 -4.02
N ASP A 222 18.35 -6.17 -3.80
CA ASP A 222 19.37 -7.12 -4.27
C ASP A 222 18.88 -7.89 -5.50
N LYS A 223 19.59 -7.75 -6.62
CA LYS A 223 19.22 -8.30 -7.95
C LYS A 223 19.61 -9.76 -8.18
N SER A 224 20.35 -10.38 -7.25
CA SER A 224 20.90 -11.72 -7.47
C SER A 224 19.99 -12.82 -6.92
N ASN A 225 19.38 -13.60 -7.83
CA ASN A 225 18.62 -14.84 -7.54
C ASN A 225 17.31 -14.69 -6.76
N TYR A 226 16.31 -14.06 -7.33
CA TYR A 226 14.99 -13.88 -6.74
C TYR A 226 14.13 -15.15 -6.77
N LYS A 227 13.95 -15.82 -5.64
CA LYS A 227 12.72 -16.57 -5.40
C LYS A 227 11.72 -15.60 -4.75
N LYS A 228 10.73 -15.18 -5.49
CA LYS A 228 9.59 -14.43 -4.96
C LYS A 228 8.46 -15.42 -4.72
N GLU A 229 8.00 -15.52 -3.50
CA GLU A 229 6.82 -16.30 -3.13
C GLU A 229 5.78 -15.35 -2.55
N VAL A 230 4.57 -15.43 -3.07
CA VAL A 230 3.42 -14.66 -2.58
C VAL A 230 2.36 -15.64 -2.10
N GLU A 231 2.02 -15.57 -0.83
CA GLU A 231 0.87 -16.23 -0.25
C GLU A 231 -0.27 -15.20 -0.18
N LEU A 232 -1.29 -15.40 -1.01
CA LEU A 232 -2.50 -14.62 -0.99
C LEU A 232 -3.48 -15.27 -0.01
N ARG A 233 -3.65 -14.67 1.16
CA ARG A 233 -4.56 -15.17 2.19
C ARG A 233 -6.00 -14.85 1.89
N ASP A 234 -6.25 -13.64 1.46
CA ASP A 234 -7.59 -13.16 1.12
C ASP A 234 -7.50 -12.01 0.10
N LEU A 235 -8.13 -12.21 -1.03
CA LEU A 235 -8.45 -11.13 -1.96
C LEU A 235 -9.96 -11.11 -2.11
N HIS A 236 -10.60 -10.11 -1.51
CA HIS A 236 -12.04 -9.94 -1.55
C HIS A 236 -12.42 -8.74 -2.40
N ILE A 237 -13.31 -8.95 -3.35
CA ILE A 237 -13.84 -7.91 -4.22
C ILE A 237 -15.36 -7.95 -4.16
N ASN A 238 -15.98 -6.82 -3.81
CA ASN A 238 -17.42 -6.63 -3.82
C ASN A 238 -17.79 -5.49 -4.78
N ILE A 239 -18.64 -5.78 -5.75
CA ILE A 239 -19.07 -4.83 -6.77
C ILE A 239 -20.60 -4.77 -6.78
N GLY A 240 -21.15 -3.55 -6.90
CA GLY A 240 -22.56 -3.31 -7.16
C GLY A 240 -23.48 -3.82 -6.06
N HIS A 241 -23.23 -3.47 -4.79
CA HIS A 241 -24.03 -3.87 -3.63
C HIS A 241 -24.19 -5.39 -3.51
N GLY A 242 -23.09 -6.13 -3.73
CA GLY A 242 -23.10 -7.60 -3.65
C GLY A 242 -23.58 -8.30 -4.93
N LEU A 243 -23.67 -7.60 -6.06
CA LEU A 243 -23.94 -8.22 -7.36
C LEU A 243 -22.86 -9.22 -7.75
N VAL A 244 -21.61 -8.87 -7.48
CA VAL A 244 -20.44 -9.73 -7.61
C VAL A 244 -19.73 -9.75 -6.30
N ASN A 245 -19.55 -10.93 -5.73
CA ASN A 245 -18.75 -11.14 -4.53
C ASN A 245 -17.77 -12.27 -4.83
N LEU A 246 -16.51 -11.92 -4.79
CA LEU A 246 -15.41 -12.78 -5.19
C LEU A 246 -14.40 -12.83 -4.06
N ASN A 247 -14.01 -14.03 -3.65
CA ASN A 247 -12.97 -14.24 -2.67
C ASN A 247 -11.93 -15.21 -3.24
N ILE A 248 -10.66 -14.82 -3.22
CA ILE A 248 -9.55 -15.60 -3.77
C ILE A 248 -8.51 -15.82 -2.68
N ASN A 249 -8.08 -17.07 -2.52
CA ASN A 249 -6.97 -17.44 -1.66
C ASN A 249 -6.07 -18.45 -2.35
N GLY A 250 -4.79 -18.50 -1.95
CA GLY A 250 -3.83 -19.41 -2.54
C GLY A 250 -2.41 -18.92 -2.43
N SER A 251 -1.52 -19.50 -3.22
CA SER A 251 -0.14 -19.08 -3.27
C SER A 251 0.43 -19.15 -4.68
N VAL A 252 1.36 -18.28 -4.97
CA VAL A 252 2.12 -18.24 -6.21
C VAL A 252 3.60 -18.03 -5.91
N GLN A 253 4.45 -18.72 -6.65
CA GLN A 253 5.89 -18.54 -6.61
C GLN A 253 6.41 -18.30 -8.03
N VAL A 254 7.56 -17.67 -8.13
CA VAL A 254 8.28 -17.53 -9.39
C VAL A 254 9.23 -18.70 -9.51
N SER A 255 9.12 -19.46 -10.62
CA SER A 255 10.02 -20.57 -10.93
C SER A 255 11.41 -20.06 -11.32
N ARG A 256 12.38 -20.98 -11.44
CA ARG A 256 13.75 -20.65 -11.89
C ARG A 256 13.83 -20.08 -13.32
N TYR A 257 12.77 -20.24 -14.10
CA TYR A 257 12.66 -19.76 -15.49
C TYR A 257 11.75 -18.54 -15.63
N ASP A 258 11.52 -17.80 -14.53
CA ASP A 258 10.64 -16.62 -14.44
C ASP A 258 9.17 -16.89 -14.82
N PHE A 259 8.73 -18.15 -14.78
CA PHE A 259 7.33 -18.48 -14.90
C PHE A 259 6.65 -18.49 -13.53
N LEU A 260 5.39 -18.10 -13.52
CA LEU A 260 4.56 -18.25 -12.34
C LEU A 260 4.11 -19.71 -12.17
N GLU A 261 4.15 -20.17 -10.94
CA GLU A 261 3.66 -21.48 -10.51
C GLU A 261 2.89 -21.33 -9.21
N GLY A 262 1.74 -21.99 -9.10
CA GLY A 262 0.94 -21.91 -7.89
C GLY A 262 -0.47 -22.43 -8.03
N SER A 263 -1.25 -22.26 -6.98
CA SER A 263 -2.66 -22.63 -6.96
C SER A 263 -3.48 -21.61 -6.19
N PHE A 264 -4.68 -21.34 -6.68
CA PHE A 264 -5.66 -20.48 -6.05
C PHE A 264 -7.01 -21.17 -6.01
N THR A 265 -7.80 -20.83 -5.01
CA THR A 265 -9.23 -21.15 -4.96
C THR A 265 -10.01 -19.85 -5.04
N ILE A 266 -10.91 -19.77 -6.00
CA ILE A 266 -11.84 -18.64 -6.13
C ILE A 266 -13.20 -19.10 -5.62
N ASN A 267 -13.68 -18.47 -4.55
CA ASN A 267 -15.06 -18.60 -4.13
C ASN A 267 -15.90 -17.54 -4.85
N LEU A 268 -16.78 -17.99 -5.72
CA LEU A 268 -17.59 -17.16 -6.57
C LEU A 268 -19.05 -17.24 -6.11
N GLN A 269 -19.53 -16.19 -5.44
CA GLN A 269 -20.92 -16.10 -5.02
C GLN A 269 -21.81 -15.61 -6.17
N ASN A 270 -23.03 -16.15 -6.26
CA ASN A 270 -23.98 -15.82 -7.33
C ASN A 270 -23.42 -16.08 -8.76
N TRP A 271 -22.67 -17.14 -8.93
CA TRP A 271 -21.90 -17.45 -10.13
C TRP A 271 -22.72 -17.43 -11.44
N ARG A 272 -24.01 -17.83 -11.42
CA ARG A 272 -24.89 -17.76 -12.61
C ARG A 272 -25.05 -16.34 -13.13
N ARG A 273 -25.17 -15.38 -12.21
CA ARG A 273 -25.25 -13.96 -12.56
C ARG A 273 -23.93 -13.47 -13.15
N ILE A 274 -22.81 -13.90 -12.58
CA ILE A 274 -21.48 -13.55 -13.09
C ILE A 274 -21.28 -14.12 -14.49
N LEU A 275 -21.71 -15.35 -14.75
CA LEU A 275 -21.69 -15.91 -16.10
C LEU A 275 -22.53 -15.11 -17.09
N SER A 276 -23.72 -14.66 -16.68
CA SER A 276 -24.57 -13.80 -17.53
C SER A 276 -23.92 -12.44 -17.83
N ILE A 277 -23.12 -11.93 -16.92
CA ILE A 277 -22.33 -10.70 -17.11
C ILE A 277 -21.19 -10.96 -18.09
N ILE A 278 -20.39 -12.01 -17.88
CA ILE A 278 -19.29 -12.41 -18.78
C ILE A 278 -19.79 -12.64 -20.22
N GLU A 279 -20.99 -13.15 -20.40
CA GLU A 279 -21.58 -13.34 -21.72
C GLU A 279 -22.01 -12.03 -22.42
N LYS A 280 -22.47 -11.06 -21.63
CA LYS A 280 -22.90 -9.75 -22.14
C LYS A 280 -21.78 -8.77 -22.39
N GLU A 281 -20.66 -9.02 -21.69
CA GLU A 281 -19.49 -8.17 -21.75
C GLU A 281 -18.54 -8.65 -22.85
N GLU A 282 -18.21 -7.77 -23.78
CA GLU A 282 -17.33 -8.09 -24.92
C GLU A 282 -15.83 -8.00 -24.60
N PHE A 283 -15.44 -7.84 -23.33
CA PHE A 283 -14.03 -7.70 -22.96
C PHE A 283 -13.23 -9.01 -22.96
N LEU A 284 -13.90 -10.16 -23.04
CA LEU A 284 -13.27 -11.44 -23.28
C LEU A 284 -13.51 -11.91 -24.70
N GLU A 285 -12.47 -12.46 -25.33
CA GLU A 285 -12.66 -13.15 -26.61
C GLU A 285 -13.77 -14.19 -26.49
N LYS A 286 -14.69 -14.25 -27.47
CA LYS A 286 -15.84 -15.19 -27.47
C LYS A 286 -15.43 -16.63 -27.19
N LYS A 287 -14.27 -17.07 -27.70
CA LYS A 287 -13.73 -18.42 -27.50
C LYS A 287 -13.33 -18.64 -26.04
N LEU A 288 -12.70 -17.66 -25.40
CA LEU A 288 -12.29 -17.71 -24.00
C LEU A 288 -13.49 -17.63 -23.06
N SER A 289 -14.43 -16.74 -23.33
CA SER A 289 -15.71 -16.63 -22.59
C SER A 289 -16.47 -17.95 -22.59
N LYS A 290 -16.58 -18.62 -23.75
CA LYS A 290 -17.24 -19.93 -23.88
C LYS A 290 -16.51 -21.03 -23.08
N LYS A 291 -15.16 -21.04 -23.09
CA LYS A 291 -14.35 -21.97 -22.30
C LYS A 291 -14.55 -21.77 -20.80
N ILE A 292 -14.46 -20.53 -20.32
CA ILE A 292 -14.65 -20.20 -18.89
C ILE A 292 -16.05 -20.58 -18.44
N LYS A 293 -17.09 -20.27 -19.21
CA LYS A 293 -18.47 -20.66 -18.91
C LYS A 293 -18.60 -22.18 -18.80
N GLY A 294 -18.08 -22.91 -19.78
CA GLY A 294 -18.12 -24.38 -19.76
C GLY A 294 -17.45 -24.98 -18.52
N ALA A 295 -16.27 -24.43 -18.17
CA ALA A 295 -15.53 -24.86 -16.98
C ALA A 295 -16.30 -24.59 -15.68
N ILE A 296 -16.79 -23.37 -15.50
CA ILE A 296 -17.56 -23.00 -14.30
C ILE A 296 -18.82 -23.84 -14.18
N THR A 297 -19.57 -24.03 -15.28
CA THR A 297 -20.79 -24.83 -15.28
C THR A 297 -20.48 -26.28 -14.95
N PHE A 298 -19.40 -26.84 -15.51
CA PHE A 298 -18.97 -28.24 -15.21
C PHE A 298 -18.58 -28.36 -13.72
N ILE A 299 -17.76 -27.48 -13.18
CA ILE A 299 -17.37 -27.54 -11.78
C ILE A 299 -18.59 -27.35 -10.86
N ALA A 300 -19.50 -26.45 -11.20
CA ALA A 300 -20.72 -26.24 -10.45
C ALA A 300 -21.63 -27.45 -10.45
N SER A 301 -21.68 -28.24 -11.55
CA SER A 301 -22.49 -29.47 -11.62
C SER A 301 -21.97 -30.60 -10.73
N GLN A 302 -20.69 -30.54 -10.34
CA GLN A 302 -20.06 -31.53 -9.46
C GLN A 302 -20.13 -31.14 -7.96
N SER A 303 -20.69 -29.98 -7.65
CA SER A 303 -20.72 -29.42 -6.30
C SER A 303 -22.13 -29.44 -5.72
N ASP A 304 -22.30 -29.96 -4.50
CA ASP A 304 -23.58 -29.91 -3.76
C ASP A 304 -23.98 -28.48 -3.39
N LEU A 305 -23.00 -27.55 -3.40
CA LEU A 305 -23.20 -26.11 -3.12
C LEU A 305 -23.64 -25.30 -4.35
N ALA A 306 -23.87 -25.95 -5.49
CA ALA A 306 -24.09 -25.31 -6.81
C ALA A 306 -25.25 -24.31 -6.90
N ASN A 307 -26.09 -24.20 -5.89
CA ASN A 307 -27.23 -23.28 -5.94
C ASN A 307 -26.88 -21.80 -5.72
N LYS A 308 -25.83 -21.49 -4.98
CA LYS A 308 -25.42 -20.09 -4.70
C LYS A 308 -23.94 -19.81 -4.98
N ASP A 309 -23.05 -20.67 -4.52
CA ASP A 309 -21.60 -20.45 -4.52
C ASP A 309 -20.89 -21.56 -5.27
N VAL A 310 -19.79 -21.24 -5.92
CA VAL A 310 -18.93 -22.23 -6.57
C VAL A 310 -17.47 -21.98 -6.18
N LEU A 311 -16.77 -23.06 -5.85
CA LEU A 311 -15.33 -23.04 -5.60
C LEU A 311 -14.59 -23.41 -6.89
N LEU A 312 -13.85 -22.49 -7.43
CA LEU A 312 -13.11 -22.63 -8.67
C LEU A 312 -11.62 -22.86 -8.38
N PRO A 313 -11.09 -24.06 -8.59
CA PRO A 313 -9.66 -24.29 -8.46
C PRO A 313 -8.93 -23.76 -9.69
N ILE A 314 -8.00 -22.84 -9.45
CA ILE A 314 -7.05 -22.31 -10.44
C ILE A 314 -5.69 -22.90 -10.15
N THR A 315 -5.04 -23.43 -11.17
CA THR A 315 -3.65 -23.88 -11.08
C THR A 315 -2.81 -23.17 -12.13
N ILE A 316 -1.65 -22.72 -11.75
CA ILE A 316 -0.66 -22.14 -12.65
C ILE A 316 0.55 -23.07 -12.70
N LYS A 317 0.88 -23.57 -13.87
CA LYS A 317 2.04 -24.44 -14.11
C LYS A 317 2.82 -23.94 -15.31
N ASN A 318 4.10 -23.65 -15.11
CA ASN A 318 4.97 -23.11 -16.17
C ASN A 318 4.36 -21.92 -16.90
N GLY A 319 3.73 -21.00 -16.15
CA GLY A 319 3.03 -19.85 -16.73
C GLY A 319 1.72 -20.12 -17.44
N GLN A 320 1.24 -21.36 -17.48
CA GLN A 320 -0.08 -21.71 -18.03
C GLN A 320 -1.13 -21.73 -16.93
N ILE A 321 -2.30 -21.13 -17.18
CA ILE A 321 -3.41 -21.08 -16.23
C ILE A 321 -4.44 -22.16 -16.58
N PHE A 322 -4.80 -22.94 -15.58
CA PHE A 322 -5.83 -23.96 -15.63
C PHE A 322 -6.98 -23.62 -14.67
N LEU A 323 -8.20 -23.76 -15.14
CA LEU A 323 -9.42 -23.75 -14.32
C LEU A 323 -9.93 -25.19 -14.21
N GLY A 324 -9.68 -25.83 -13.07
CA GLY A 324 -9.83 -27.27 -12.98
C GLY A 324 -8.97 -28.00 -14.01
N PRO A 325 -9.55 -28.91 -14.84
CA PRO A 325 -8.80 -29.62 -15.88
C PRO A 325 -8.59 -28.81 -17.18
N LEU A 326 -9.21 -27.63 -17.32
CA LEU A 326 -9.23 -26.87 -18.56
C LEU A 326 -8.14 -25.80 -18.61
N GLU A 327 -7.30 -25.85 -19.61
CA GLU A 327 -6.33 -24.77 -19.91
C GLU A 327 -7.07 -23.54 -20.43
N ILE A 328 -6.89 -22.40 -19.73
CA ILE A 328 -7.54 -21.13 -20.06
C ILE A 328 -6.62 -20.25 -20.91
N THR A 329 -5.38 -20.08 -20.49
CA THR A 329 -4.42 -19.24 -21.20
C THR A 329 -3.06 -19.91 -21.33
N LYS A 330 -2.32 -19.47 -22.35
CA LYS A 330 -0.93 -19.87 -22.56
C LYS A 330 -0.02 -18.72 -22.09
N PHE A 331 0.92 -19.06 -21.18
CA PHE A 331 2.08 -18.26 -20.78
C PHE A 331 1.79 -16.87 -20.20
N ILE A 332 1.74 -16.79 -18.89
CA ILE A 332 1.95 -15.53 -18.15
C ILE A 332 3.38 -15.54 -17.61
N LYS A 333 4.22 -14.69 -18.18
CA LYS A 333 5.54 -14.38 -17.62
C LYS A 333 5.41 -13.28 -16.57
N LEU A 334 6.34 -13.25 -15.63
CA LEU A 334 6.40 -12.24 -14.55
C LEU A 334 6.36 -10.80 -15.09
N ASP A 335 6.96 -10.55 -16.26
CA ASP A 335 7.01 -9.22 -16.90
C ASP A 335 5.61 -8.61 -17.13
N ILE A 336 4.59 -9.43 -17.37
CA ILE A 336 3.22 -8.95 -17.58
C ILE A 336 2.58 -8.57 -16.24
N LEU A 337 2.87 -9.30 -15.16
CA LEU A 337 2.34 -8.98 -13.83
C LEU A 337 3.08 -7.82 -13.15
N THR A 338 4.38 -7.67 -13.40
CA THR A 338 5.12 -6.49 -12.95
C THR A 338 4.66 -5.21 -13.66
N GLN A 339 4.16 -5.30 -14.89
CA GLN A 339 3.52 -4.19 -15.58
C GLN A 339 2.10 -3.87 -15.07
N LEU A 340 1.46 -4.82 -14.36
CA LEU A 340 0.10 -4.67 -13.81
C LEU A 340 0.08 -4.36 -12.30
N VAL A 341 1.15 -4.66 -11.57
CA VAL A 341 1.20 -4.62 -10.09
C VAL A 341 2.29 -3.67 -9.58
N LEU A 342 3.24 -3.30 -10.37
CA LEU A 342 4.29 -2.32 -10.12
C LEU A 342 4.24 -1.28 -11.23
#